data_3836e6dc7121d676b246ef52b36e08b0
#
_entry.id   3836e6dc7121d676b246ef52b36e08b0
#
_cell.length_a   1.000
_cell.length_b   1.000
_cell.length_c   1.000
_cell.angle_alpha   90.00
_cell.angle_beta   90.00
_cell.angle_gamma   90.00
#
_symmetry.space_group_name_H-M   'P 1'
#
loop_
_entity.id
_entity.type
_entity.pdbx_description
1 polymer ?
#
loop_
_entity_poly.entity_id
_entity_poly.type
_entity_poly.pdbx_seq_one_letter_code
_entity_poly.pdbx_strand_id
1 'polypeptide(L)'
;MKSPFRVPLLSSATCALLWTIGAMFPSAHAGNAEKPTSAAYIVVDHHSGHVLAEWNANKKLQVASLTKIVTATVVLDWAHASEQSLDQFATVPPFREELLTPGGVAWKDGDKATLKTLLYCMLLQSDNVAAQTLAEFVGQSLSGGPDRELHNVSFVSQMNAFARKLGMLDTRFLNAHGLETLESKRPFSTAEDIAKASIYAMSNPGFLFFVSQKERTIGVEHFDGGKLTYKLVNTNKLLGTNAIDGVKTGTTKRAGECLVISAARSPEVHKDGETFYAIPRRLEVVVLGSPDRFNEAQTLLEKGWRAHAAWVAEGRPETPRPERKKPLFGF
;
A
#
# COMPACT_ATOMS: atom_id res chain seq x y z
N MET A 1 21.98 23.94 -76.32
CA MET A 1 21.64 23.39 -77.65
C MET A 1 20.69 22.22 -77.48
N LYS A 2 19.56 22.36 -78.25
CA LYS A 2 18.59 21.34 -78.64
C LYS A 2 17.63 20.83 -77.60
N SER A 3 16.50 21.49 -77.51
CA SER A 3 15.11 20.99 -77.38
C SER A 3 14.71 20.13 -78.59
N PRO A 4 13.52 19.59 -78.74
CA PRO A 4 12.51 18.90 -77.91
C PRO A 4 11.98 17.60 -78.59
N PHE A 5 11.08 16.89 -78.03
CA PHE A 5 9.97 16.26 -78.78
C PHE A 5 8.70 16.08 -77.89
N ARG A 6 7.61 16.49 -78.56
CA ARG A 6 6.22 16.54 -78.03
C ARG A 6 5.40 15.32 -78.52
N VAL A 7 4.55 14.82 -77.59
CA VAL A 7 3.11 14.46 -77.69
C VAL A 7 2.72 13.23 -78.57
N PRO A 8 1.64 12.46 -78.37
CA PRO A 8 0.27 12.97 -78.03
C PRO A 8 -0.54 12.19 -76.97
N LEU A 9 -1.61 12.87 -76.51
CA LEU A 9 -2.77 12.38 -75.77
C LEU A 9 -3.49 11.25 -76.51
N LEU A 10 -3.95 10.25 -75.77
CA LEU A 10 -5.15 9.48 -76.10
C LEU A 10 -5.95 9.25 -74.83
N SER A 11 -7.17 9.74 -74.85
CA SER A 11 -8.25 9.59 -73.89
C SER A 11 -8.78 8.16 -73.86
N SER A 12 -8.95 7.57 -72.71
CA SER A 12 -9.95 6.56 -72.52
C SER A 12 -10.47 6.65 -71.07
N ALA A 13 -11.71 7.02 -70.96
CA ALA A 13 -12.48 6.98 -69.72
C ALA A 13 -12.67 5.53 -69.30
N THR A 14 -12.20 5.20 -68.08
CA THR A 14 -12.54 3.96 -67.41
C THR A 14 -13.09 4.30 -66.03
N CYS A 15 -14.42 4.09 -65.87
CA CYS A 15 -15.12 4.18 -64.60
C CYS A 15 -14.49 3.24 -63.58
N ALA A 16 -13.80 3.77 -62.56
CA ALA A 16 -13.37 3.01 -61.41
C ALA A 16 -14.50 3.09 -60.36
N LEU A 17 -15.21 1.98 -60.19
CA LEU A 17 -16.08 1.75 -59.05
C LEU A 17 -15.24 1.70 -57.80
N LEU A 18 -15.24 2.75 -56.96
CA LEU A 18 -14.71 2.75 -55.64
C LEU A 18 -15.63 1.92 -54.72
N TRP A 19 -15.21 0.67 -54.46
CA TRP A 19 -15.75 -0.09 -53.36
C TRP A 19 -15.14 0.48 -52.04
N THR A 20 -15.92 1.29 -51.32
CA THR A 20 -15.61 1.63 -49.95
C THR A 20 -15.89 0.38 -49.07
N ILE A 21 -14.84 -0.39 -48.79
CA ILE A 21 -14.86 -1.36 -47.71
C ILE A 21 -14.90 -0.55 -46.41
N GLY A 22 -16.11 -0.32 -45.93
CA GLY A 22 -16.28 0.15 -44.56
C GLY A 22 -15.74 -0.88 -43.58
N ALA A 23 -14.51 -0.66 -43.06
CA ALA A 23 -14.03 -1.38 -41.91
C ALA A 23 -14.99 -1.08 -40.76
N MET A 24 -15.95 -1.95 -40.53
CA MET A 24 -16.72 -2.01 -39.29
C MET A 24 -15.71 -2.39 -38.19
N PHE A 25 -15.13 -1.40 -37.55
CA PHE A 25 -14.50 -1.63 -36.21
C PHE A 25 -15.67 -2.05 -35.31
N PRO A 26 -15.57 -3.22 -34.67
CA PRO A 26 -16.57 -3.56 -33.67
C PRO A 26 -16.48 -2.48 -32.60
N SER A 27 -17.55 -1.74 -32.44
CA SER A 27 -17.76 -0.84 -31.29
C SER A 27 -17.50 -1.68 -30.05
N ALA A 28 -16.41 -1.38 -29.32
CA ALA A 28 -16.19 -1.98 -28.04
C ALA A 28 -17.44 -1.69 -27.22
N HIS A 29 -18.24 -2.74 -27.00
CA HIS A 29 -19.31 -2.69 -26.04
C HIS A 29 -18.67 -2.23 -24.74
N ALA A 30 -18.96 -1.00 -24.31
CA ALA A 30 -18.80 -0.58 -22.95
C ALA A 30 -19.72 -1.51 -22.14
N GLY A 31 -19.17 -2.69 -21.80
CA GLY A 31 -19.83 -3.58 -20.86
C GLY A 31 -20.13 -2.74 -19.64
N ASN A 32 -21.35 -2.78 -19.14
CA ASN A 32 -21.74 -2.18 -17.89
C ASN A 32 -20.68 -2.56 -16.86
N ALA A 33 -19.76 -1.64 -16.56
CA ALA A 33 -18.75 -1.86 -15.55
C ALA A 33 -19.54 -2.02 -14.24
N GLU A 34 -19.64 -3.25 -13.76
CA GLU A 34 -20.26 -3.54 -12.48
C GLU A 34 -19.68 -2.59 -11.44
N LYS A 35 -20.57 -1.89 -10.73
CA LYS A 35 -20.15 -0.97 -9.69
C LYS A 35 -19.31 -1.73 -8.66
N PRO A 36 -18.11 -1.25 -8.32
CA PRO A 36 -17.28 -1.91 -7.32
C PRO A 36 -18.02 -2.13 -6.01
N THR A 37 -17.78 -3.25 -5.36
CA THR A 37 -18.39 -3.56 -4.05
C THR A 37 -17.73 -2.80 -2.91
N SER A 38 -16.43 -2.45 -3.04
CA SER A 38 -15.72 -1.63 -2.08
C SER A 38 -16.13 -0.16 -2.10
N ALA A 39 -15.90 0.51 -0.98
CA ALA A 39 -16.11 1.95 -0.85
C ALA A 39 -15.10 2.76 -1.67
N ALA A 40 -13.86 2.27 -1.79
CA ALA A 40 -12.80 2.82 -2.62
C ALA A 40 -11.73 1.76 -2.92
N TYR A 41 -11.08 1.88 -4.08
CA TYR A 41 -9.88 1.11 -4.40
C TYR A 41 -8.92 1.89 -5.30
N ILE A 42 -7.67 1.43 -5.36
CA ILE A 42 -6.68 1.87 -6.34
C ILE A 42 -5.74 0.72 -6.68
N VAL A 43 -5.30 0.67 -7.93
CA VAL A 43 -4.24 -0.21 -8.43
C VAL A 43 -3.19 0.67 -9.08
N VAL A 44 -1.96 0.56 -8.62
CA VAL A 44 -0.84 1.39 -9.11
C VAL A 44 0.37 0.54 -9.47
N ASP A 45 1.12 0.98 -10.46
CA ASP A 45 2.49 0.51 -10.68
C ASP A 45 3.38 1.03 -9.54
N HIS A 46 4.10 0.12 -8.90
CA HIS A 46 4.92 0.43 -7.73
C HIS A 46 6.05 1.43 -8.04
N HIS A 47 6.67 1.31 -9.20
CA HIS A 47 7.89 2.05 -9.51
C HIS A 47 7.61 3.46 -10.02
N SER A 48 6.58 3.63 -10.84
CA SER A 48 6.21 4.92 -11.39
C SER A 48 5.09 5.65 -10.63
N GLY A 49 4.33 4.91 -9.80
CA GLY A 49 3.10 5.43 -9.20
C GLY A 49 1.96 5.61 -10.21
N HIS A 50 2.13 5.12 -11.47
CA HIS A 50 1.08 5.20 -12.48
C HIS A 50 -0.19 4.44 -12.03
N VAL A 51 -1.35 5.09 -12.17
CA VAL A 51 -2.63 4.51 -11.79
C VAL A 51 -3.19 3.70 -12.93
N LEU A 52 -3.37 2.43 -12.68
CA LEU A 52 -3.88 1.44 -13.62
C LEU A 52 -5.40 1.25 -13.53
N ALA A 53 -5.95 1.42 -12.33
CA ALA A 53 -7.39 1.42 -12.07
C ALA A 53 -7.68 2.10 -10.74
N GLU A 54 -8.80 2.80 -10.65
CA GLU A 54 -9.23 3.41 -9.39
C GLU A 54 -10.75 3.57 -9.31
N TRP A 55 -11.24 3.66 -8.09
CA TRP A 55 -12.61 4.02 -7.75
C TRP A 55 -12.62 4.77 -6.44
N ASN A 56 -13.15 5.99 -6.44
CA ASN A 56 -13.20 6.84 -5.24
C ASN A 56 -11.85 6.95 -4.51
N ALA A 57 -10.72 6.84 -5.22
CA ALA A 57 -9.38 6.69 -4.61
C ALA A 57 -9.03 7.82 -3.64
N ASN A 58 -9.65 8.98 -3.79
CA ASN A 58 -9.46 10.17 -2.94
C ASN A 58 -10.53 10.35 -1.86
N LYS A 59 -11.46 9.40 -1.73
CA LYS A 59 -12.49 9.46 -0.69
C LYS A 59 -11.85 9.23 0.68
N LYS A 60 -12.06 10.17 1.61
CA LYS A 60 -11.62 10.04 3.01
C LYS A 60 -12.42 8.96 3.72
N LEU A 61 -11.74 7.92 4.16
CA LEU A 61 -12.30 6.75 4.82
C LEU A 61 -11.46 6.41 6.05
N GLN A 62 -12.02 5.67 6.99
CA GLN A 62 -11.25 5.00 8.01
C GLN A 62 -10.59 3.78 7.38
N VAL A 63 -9.33 3.53 7.74
CA VAL A 63 -8.50 2.51 7.10
C VAL A 63 -8.12 1.37 8.06
N ALA A 64 -8.66 1.40 9.27
CA ALA A 64 -8.40 0.40 10.28
C ALA A 64 -6.88 0.13 10.44
N SER A 65 -6.51 -1.12 10.60
CA SER A 65 -5.12 -1.55 10.80
C SER A 65 -4.19 -1.36 9.61
N LEU A 66 -4.64 -0.82 8.46
CA LEU A 66 -3.69 -0.35 7.43
C LEU A 66 -2.81 0.78 7.97
N THR A 67 -3.26 1.49 9.00
CA THR A 67 -2.45 2.43 9.81
C THR A 67 -1.09 1.84 10.20
N LYS A 68 -1.02 0.54 10.49
CA LYS A 68 0.19 -0.15 10.94
C LYS A 68 1.28 -0.23 9.87
N ILE A 69 0.96 0.00 8.59
CA ILE A 69 1.95 0.17 7.52
C ILE A 69 2.82 1.38 7.85
N VAL A 70 2.19 2.51 8.18
CA VAL A 70 2.91 3.75 8.53
C VAL A 70 3.61 3.61 9.89
N THR A 71 2.98 2.96 10.86
CA THR A 71 3.61 2.68 12.17
C THR A 71 4.90 1.89 12.01
N ALA A 72 4.88 0.78 11.25
CA ALA A 72 6.08 -0.02 11.00
C ALA A 72 7.16 0.78 10.24
N THR A 73 6.74 1.56 9.25
CA THR A 73 7.67 2.40 8.48
C THR A 73 8.38 3.41 9.37
N VAL A 74 7.64 4.12 10.23
CA VAL A 74 8.23 5.09 11.17
C VAL A 74 9.19 4.42 12.13
N VAL A 75 8.85 3.22 12.64
CA VAL A 75 9.76 2.44 13.53
C VAL A 75 11.04 2.04 12.80
N LEU A 76 10.92 1.52 11.56
CA LEU A 76 12.08 1.08 10.78
C LEU A 76 12.95 2.25 10.35
N ASP A 77 12.37 3.36 9.93
CA ASP A 77 13.08 4.57 9.55
C ASP A 77 13.80 5.18 10.77
N TRP A 78 13.13 5.21 11.94
CA TRP A 78 13.75 5.64 13.18
C TRP A 78 14.93 4.75 13.57
N ALA A 79 14.76 3.43 13.54
CA ALA A 79 15.82 2.48 13.89
C ALA A 79 17.05 2.65 12.96
N HIS A 80 16.81 2.82 11.66
CA HIS A 80 17.87 3.06 10.68
C HIS A 80 18.57 4.41 10.93
N ALA A 81 17.80 5.50 11.09
CA ALA A 81 18.36 6.83 11.26
C ALA A 81 19.10 7.04 12.57
N SER A 82 18.73 6.28 13.62
CA SER A 82 19.35 6.35 14.96
C SER A 82 20.34 5.21 15.21
N GLU A 83 20.63 4.38 14.19
CA GLU A 83 21.51 3.19 14.30
C GLU A 83 21.08 2.24 15.43
N GLN A 84 19.77 2.13 15.68
CA GLN A 84 19.21 1.33 16.74
C GLN A 84 18.93 -0.10 16.29
N SER A 85 19.33 -1.08 17.13
CA SER A 85 19.03 -2.49 16.88
C SER A 85 17.55 -2.80 17.13
N LEU A 86 16.94 -3.59 16.26
CA LEU A 86 15.59 -4.13 16.49
C LEU A 86 15.56 -5.27 17.52
N ASP A 87 16.71 -5.74 18.00
CA ASP A 87 16.81 -6.75 19.06
C ASP A 87 16.74 -6.14 20.47
N GLN A 88 16.61 -4.81 20.60
CA GLN A 88 16.33 -4.15 21.87
C GLN A 88 14.96 -4.56 22.40
N PHE A 89 14.90 -4.75 23.74
CA PHE A 89 13.65 -5.04 24.43
C PHE A 89 12.86 -3.77 24.72
N ALA A 90 11.58 -3.82 24.39
CA ALA A 90 10.58 -2.87 24.87
C ALA A 90 9.71 -3.55 25.93
N THR A 91 9.27 -2.77 26.91
CA THR A 91 8.32 -3.20 27.94
C THR A 91 6.91 -2.80 27.52
N VAL A 92 5.98 -3.76 27.56
CA VAL A 92 4.57 -3.51 27.28
C VAL A 92 3.99 -2.55 28.33
N PRO A 93 3.50 -1.39 27.90
CA PRO A 93 2.92 -0.42 28.83
C PRO A 93 1.56 -0.86 29.34
N PRO A 94 1.03 -0.29 30.42
CA PRO A 94 -0.39 -0.43 30.76
C PRO A 94 -1.27 -0.07 29.57
N PHE A 95 -2.19 -0.94 29.22
CA PHE A 95 -3.09 -0.80 28.07
C PHE A 95 -4.52 -1.15 28.44
N ARG A 96 -5.46 -0.76 27.57
CA ARG A 96 -6.87 -1.13 27.72
C ARG A 96 -7.09 -2.50 27.06
N GLU A 97 -7.96 -3.32 27.66
CA GLU A 97 -8.28 -4.66 27.14
C GLU A 97 -8.77 -4.67 25.69
N GLU A 98 -9.41 -3.57 25.24
CA GLU A 98 -9.86 -3.43 23.85
C GLU A 98 -8.71 -3.44 22.83
N LEU A 99 -7.47 -3.25 23.26
CA LEU A 99 -6.29 -3.39 22.41
C LEU A 99 -5.90 -4.85 22.19
N LEU A 100 -6.32 -5.79 23.02
CA LEU A 100 -6.01 -7.20 22.84
C LEU A 100 -6.58 -7.70 21.51
N THR A 101 -5.74 -8.37 20.75
CA THR A 101 -6.12 -8.96 19.47
C THR A 101 -6.63 -10.38 19.71
N PRO A 102 -7.87 -10.70 19.34
CA PRO A 102 -8.40 -12.06 19.52
C PRO A 102 -7.53 -13.11 18.85
N GLY A 103 -7.10 -14.13 19.60
CA GLY A 103 -6.19 -15.18 19.10
C GLY A 103 -4.75 -14.74 18.91
N GLY A 104 -4.39 -13.52 19.31
CA GLY A 104 -3.04 -12.99 19.33
C GLY A 104 -2.25 -13.35 20.57
N VAL A 105 -1.20 -12.57 20.86
CA VAL A 105 -0.41 -12.71 22.07
C VAL A 105 -1.23 -12.22 23.27
N ALA A 106 -1.26 -13.03 24.34
CA ALA A 106 -1.96 -12.69 25.58
C ALA A 106 -1.12 -11.74 26.45
N TRP A 107 -0.91 -10.53 25.95
CA TRP A 107 -0.09 -9.50 26.59
C TRP A 107 -0.59 -9.15 27.99
N LYS A 108 0.36 -8.85 28.86
CA LYS A 108 0.15 -8.23 30.18
C LYS A 108 1.04 -7.01 30.32
N ASP A 109 0.62 -6.08 31.17
CA ASP A 109 1.43 -4.94 31.53
C ASP A 109 2.78 -5.41 32.11
N GLY A 110 3.87 -4.83 31.64
CA GLY A 110 5.21 -5.18 32.05
C GLY A 110 5.87 -6.33 31.29
N ASP A 111 5.16 -7.04 30.41
CA ASP A 111 5.75 -8.03 29.50
C ASP A 111 6.84 -7.39 28.64
N LYS A 112 7.82 -8.19 28.20
CA LYS A 112 8.93 -7.72 27.39
C LYS A 112 9.04 -8.50 26.10
N ALA A 113 9.28 -7.77 25.02
CA ALA A 113 9.60 -8.36 23.73
C ALA A 113 10.56 -7.45 22.96
N THR A 114 11.33 -8.01 22.03
CA THR A 114 12.18 -7.21 21.16
C THR A 114 11.33 -6.39 20.18
N LEU A 115 11.85 -5.25 19.71
CA LEU A 115 11.19 -4.45 18.68
C LEU A 115 10.87 -5.30 17.45
N LYS A 116 11.77 -6.20 17.08
CA LYS A 116 11.58 -7.17 15.99
C LYS A 116 10.40 -8.11 16.25
N THR A 117 10.27 -8.63 17.46
CA THR A 117 9.12 -9.47 17.87
C THR A 117 7.83 -8.69 17.80
N LEU A 118 7.81 -7.45 18.31
CA LEU A 118 6.63 -6.57 18.24
C LEU A 118 6.24 -6.24 16.79
N LEU A 119 7.22 -6.01 15.91
CA LEU A 119 6.94 -5.81 14.47
C LEU A 119 6.30 -7.06 13.85
N TYR A 120 6.75 -8.27 14.18
CA TYR A 120 6.08 -9.49 13.73
C TYR A 120 4.63 -9.58 14.24
N CYS A 121 4.40 -9.37 15.53
CA CYS A 121 3.04 -9.39 16.10
C CYS A 121 2.13 -8.37 15.40
N MET A 122 2.60 -7.14 15.23
CA MET A 122 1.87 -6.05 14.61
C MET A 122 1.57 -6.28 13.14
N LEU A 123 2.53 -6.78 12.36
CA LEU A 123 2.38 -6.89 10.91
C LEU A 123 1.67 -8.18 10.49
N LEU A 124 1.94 -9.33 11.13
CA LEU A 124 1.32 -10.60 10.79
C LEU A 124 -0.09 -10.72 11.35
N GLN A 125 -0.25 -10.57 12.67
CA GLN A 125 -1.54 -10.76 13.35
C GLN A 125 -2.30 -9.47 13.61
N SER A 126 -1.75 -8.33 13.16
CA SER A 126 -2.40 -7.03 13.37
C SER A 126 -2.50 -6.61 14.84
N ASP A 127 -1.57 -7.07 15.68
CA ASP A 127 -1.58 -6.85 17.13
C ASP A 127 -1.54 -5.35 17.48
N ASN A 128 -2.52 -4.90 18.30
CA ASN A 128 -2.63 -3.48 18.64
C ASN A 128 -1.77 -3.12 19.85
N VAL A 129 -1.58 -4.06 20.80
CA VAL A 129 -0.71 -3.84 21.96
C VAL A 129 0.74 -3.71 21.47
N ALA A 130 1.15 -4.57 20.54
CA ALA A 130 2.47 -4.45 19.92
C ALA A 130 2.66 -3.10 19.19
N ALA A 131 1.63 -2.63 18.47
CA ALA A 131 1.67 -1.31 17.82
C ALA A 131 1.81 -0.17 18.84
N GLN A 132 1.06 -0.24 19.95
CA GLN A 132 1.12 0.74 21.04
C GLN A 132 2.49 0.72 21.72
N THR A 133 3.03 -0.47 22.00
CA THR A 133 4.34 -0.64 22.64
C THR A 133 5.47 -0.07 21.77
N LEU A 134 5.44 -0.34 20.47
CA LEU A 134 6.38 0.24 19.52
C LEU A 134 6.29 1.76 19.47
N ALA A 135 5.06 2.29 19.44
CA ALA A 135 4.83 3.73 19.41
C ALA A 135 5.35 4.42 20.68
N GLU A 136 5.14 3.81 21.83
CA GLU A 136 5.61 4.36 23.09
C GLU A 136 7.15 4.29 23.21
N PHE A 137 7.76 3.17 22.84
CA PHE A 137 9.22 3.01 22.85
C PHE A 137 9.93 4.03 21.96
N VAL A 138 9.50 4.14 20.70
CA VAL A 138 10.08 5.11 19.76
C VAL A 138 9.71 6.54 20.15
N GLY A 139 8.48 6.76 20.59
CA GLY A 139 8.00 8.06 21.05
C GLY A 139 8.77 8.61 22.25
N GLN A 140 9.23 7.74 23.17
CA GLN A 140 10.13 8.12 24.26
C GLN A 140 11.44 8.70 23.73
N SER A 141 12.05 8.06 22.74
CA SER A 141 13.24 8.58 22.07
C SER A 141 13.00 9.92 21.38
N LEU A 142 11.79 10.13 20.82
CA LEU A 142 11.44 11.37 20.12
C LEU A 142 11.10 12.52 21.05
N SER A 143 10.49 12.26 22.22
CA SER A 143 10.05 13.28 23.17
C SER A 143 11.15 13.71 24.15
N GLY A 144 12.11 12.86 24.40
CA GLY A 144 13.25 13.13 25.29
C GLY A 144 12.92 13.20 26.79
N GLY A 145 11.71 12.81 27.22
CA GLY A 145 11.25 12.90 28.60
C GLY A 145 10.54 11.63 29.11
N PRO A 146 10.23 11.56 30.42
CA PRO A 146 9.59 10.41 31.03
C PRO A 146 8.06 10.36 30.86
N ASP A 147 7.45 11.41 30.33
CA ASP A 147 6.01 11.52 30.20
C ASP A 147 5.47 10.63 29.07
N ARG A 148 4.75 9.60 29.45
CA ARG A 148 4.22 8.59 28.54
C ARG A 148 3.11 9.13 27.60
N GLU A 149 2.31 10.10 28.02
CA GLU A 149 1.37 10.76 27.13
C GLU A 149 2.10 11.43 25.97
N LEU A 150 3.21 12.12 26.29
CA LEU A 150 4.05 12.76 25.27
C LEU A 150 4.70 11.75 24.32
N HIS A 151 5.01 10.51 24.76
CA HIS A 151 5.56 9.48 23.88
C HIS A 151 4.61 9.15 22.73
N ASN A 152 3.35 8.85 23.05
CA ASN A 152 2.34 8.54 22.04
C ASN A 152 2.03 9.75 21.14
N VAL A 153 1.91 10.94 21.72
CA VAL A 153 1.69 12.18 20.96
C VAL A 153 2.85 12.43 19.99
N SER A 154 4.10 12.27 20.44
CA SER A 154 5.29 12.46 19.62
C SER A 154 5.37 11.44 18.48
N PHE A 155 5.06 10.18 18.74
CA PHE A 155 5.03 9.15 17.71
C PHE A 155 3.94 9.42 16.67
N VAL A 156 2.72 9.74 17.09
CA VAL A 156 1.62 10.07 16.17
C VAL A 156 1.92 11.36 15.38
N SER A 157 2.57 12.35 16.00
CA SER A 157 3.06 13.53 15.30
C SER A 157 4.05 13.16 14.20
N GLN A 158 4.98 12.24 14.48
CA GLN A 158 5.92 11.72 13.49
C GLN A 158 5.23 10.95 12.36
N MET A 159 4.21 10.12 12.66
CA MET A 159 3.38 9.47 11.63
C MET A 159 2.72 10.49 10.70
N ASN A 160 2.15 11.56 11.26
CA ASN A 160 1.51 12.61 10.46
C ASN A 160 2.54 13.48 9.70
N ALA A 161 3.74 13.70 10.25
CA ALA A 161 4.84 14.35 9.54
C ALA A 161 5.33 13.51 8.35
N PHE A 162 5.49 12.21 8.55
CA PHE A 162 5.81 11.23 7.51
C PHE A 162 4.75 11.24 6.39
N ALA A 163 3.46 11.19 6.75
CA ALA A 163 2.36 11.27 5.79
C ALA A 163 2.45 12.55 4.93
N ARG A 164 2.68 13.70 5.55
CA ARG A 164 2.86 14.97 4.81
C ARG A 164 4.06 14.92 3.87
N LYS A 165 5.19 14.35 4.32
CA LYS A 165 6.41 14.20 3.50
C LYS A 165 6.18 13.35 2.25
N LEU A 166 5.34 12.31 2.35
CA LEU A 166 4.93 11.47 1.21
C LEU A 166 3.82 12.08 0.36
N GLY A 167 3.34 13.28 0.67
CA GLY A 167 2.22 13.89 -0.05
C GLY A 167 0.88 13.20 0.19
N MET A 168 0.71 12.56 1.36
CA MET A 168 -0.56 11.98 1.83
C MET A 168 -1.43 13.10 2.43
N LEU A 169 -1.93 13.99 1.58
CA LEU A 169 -2.57 15.25 2.01
C LEU A 169 -3.96 15.04 2.62
N ASP A 170 -4.58 13.91 2.35
CA ASP A 170 -5.89 13.54 2.86
C ASP A 170 -5.80 12.42 3.91
N THR A 171 -4.77 12.50 4.77
CA THR A 171 -4.50 11.53 5.82
C THR A 171 -4.29 12.20 7.17
N ARG A 172 -4.90 11.61 8.21
CA ARG A 172 -4.67 11.96 9.60
C ARG A 172 -4.73 10.72 10.48
N PHE A 173 -3.63 10.44 11.16
CA PHE A 173 -3.53 9.40 12.18
C PHE A 173 -3.75 9.99 13.57
N LEU A 174 -4.40 9.23 14.45
CA LEU A 174 -4.65 9.58 15.86
C LEU A 174 -4.02 8.59 16.84
N ASN A 175 -3.63 7.42 16.36
CA ASN A 175 -2.94 6.38 17.12
C ASN A 175 -2.11 5.50 16.18
N ALA A 176 -1.30 4.61 16.75
CA ALA A 176 -0.40 3.72 16.01
C ALA A 176 -1.08 2.43 15.49
N HIS A 177 -2.26 2.09 15.97
CA HIS A 177 -2.91 0.78 15.71
C HIS A 177 -4.09 0.85 14.75
N GLY A 178 -4.71 2.03 14.58
CA GLY A 178 -5.83 2.23 13.65
C GLY A 178 -7.20 1.82 14.19
N LEU A 179 -7.32 1.54 15.50
CA LEU A 179 -8.64 1.39 16.11
C LEU A 179 -9.35 2.73 16.22
N GLU A 180 -10.66 2.65 16.23
CA GLU A 180 -11.52 3.82 16.37
C GLU A 180 -11.41 4.41 17.77
N THR A 181 -11.31 5.73 17.83
CA THR A 181 -11.38 6.47 19.10
C THR A 181 -12.81 6.88 19.39
N LEU A 182 -13.16 6.98 20.68
CA LEU A 182 -14.45 7.52 21.13
C LEU A 182 -14.53 9.05 20.97
N GLU A 183 -13.43 9.69 20.66
CA GLU A 183 -13.34 11.14 20.48
C GLU A 183 -14.10 11.64 19.25
N SER A 184 -14.44 12.91 19.27
CA SER A 184 -15.09 13.62 18.15
C SER A 184 -14.20 13.67 16.89
N LYS A 185 -12.88 13.67 17.07
CA LYS A 185 -11.91 13.62 15.98
C LYS A 185 -11.74 12.18 15.51
N ARG A 186 -11.85 11.94 14.21
CA ARG A 186 -11.70 10.61 13.61
C ARG A 186 -10.43 10.54 12.77
N PRO A 187 -9.68 9.41 12.81
CA PRO A 187 -8.61 9.17 11.84
C PRO A 187 -9.23 8.95 10.45
N PHE A 188 -8.52 9.32 9.43
CA PHE A 188 -8.92 9.07 8.05
C PHE A 188 -7.70 8.98 7.12
N SER A 189 -7.87 8.31 6.01
CA SER A 189 -6.96 8.31 4.87
C SER A 189 -7.75 8.07 3.60
N THR A 190 -7.05 7.88 2.49
CA THR A 190 -7.62 7.56 1.17
C THR A 190 -6.92 6.35 0.58
N ALA A 191 -7.52 5.68 -0.41
CA ALA A 191 -6.86 4.57 -1.09
C ALA A 191 -5.56 5.03 -1.77
N GLU A 192 -5.55 6.23 -2.35
CA GLU A 192 -4.35 6.82 -2.96
C GLU A 192 -3.25 7.10 -1.94
N ASP A 193 -3.58 7.67 -0.79
CA ASP A 193 -2.58 7.95 0.23
C ASP A 193 -2.01 6.66 0.85
N ILE A 194 -2.85 5.65 1.08
CA ILE A 194 -2.39 4.34 1.53
C ILE A 194 -1.51 3.65 0.48
N ALA A 195 -1.80 3.81 -0.83
CA ALA A 195 -0.92 3.30 -1.87
C ALA A 195 0.47 3.95 -1.82
N LYS A 196 0.56 5.27 -1.60
CA LYS A 196 1.85 5.96 -1.41
C LYS A 196 2.62 5.40 -0.22
N ALA A 197 1.93 5.19 0.92
CA ALA A 197 2.54 4.59 2.10
C ALA A 197 3.02 3.16 1.84
N SER A 198 2.24 2.35 1.10
CA SER A 198 2.60 0.99 0.73
C SER A 198 3.82 0.94 -0.20
N ILE A 199 3.86 1.78 -1.24
CA ILE A 199 5.00 1.89 -2.15
C ILE A 199 6.28 2.20 -1.36
N TYR A 200 6.23 3.20 -0.48
CA TYR A 200 7.40 3.54 0.33
C TYR A 200 7.82 2.38 1.25
N ALA A 201 6.87 1.79 1.96
CA ALA A 201 7.13 0.69 2.89
C ALA A 201 7.71 -0.53 2.17
N MET A 202 7.12 -0.95 1.05
CA MET A 202 7.56 -2.12 0.26
C MET A 202 8.90 -1.90 -0.46
N SER A 203 9.34 -0.64 -0.61
CA SER A 203 10.69 -0.31 -1.09
C SER A 203 11.77 -0.57 -0.03
N ASN A 204 11.39 -0.76 1.24
CA ASN A 204 12.30 -1.13 2.33
C ASN A 204 12.38 -2.66 2.45
N PRO A 205 13.57 -3.28 2.19
CA PRO A 205 13.72 -4.74 2.27
C PRO A 205 13.38 -5.32 3.65
N GLY A 206 13.63 -4.56 4.73
CA GLY A 206 13.27 -4.95 6.09
C GLY A 206 11.76 -5.04 6.27
N PHE A 207 11.00 -4.07 5.78
CA PHE A 207 9.54 -4.12 5.83
C PHE A 207 8.99 -5.29 5.01
N LEU A 208 9.47 -5.45 3.77
CA LEU A 208 9.09 -6.57 2.89
C LEU A 208 9.36 -7.91 3.57
N PHE A 209 10.52 -8.06 4.24
CA PHE A 209 10.86 -9.28 4.96
C PHE A 209 9.82 -9.63 6.03
N PHE A 210 9.31 -8.65 6.80
CA PHE A 210 8.27 -8.90 7.80
C PHE A 210 6.94 -9.33 7.15
N VAL A 211 6.44 -8.55 6.20
CA VAL A 211 5.07 -8.74 5.66
C VAL A 211 4.95 -9.96 4.75
N SER A 212 6.05 -10.46 4.19
CA SER A 212 6.08 -11.64 3.34
C SER A 212 6.03 -12.97 4.10
N GLN A 213 6.18 -12.95 5.44
CA GLN A 213 6.12 -14.17 6.25
C GLN A 213 4.68 -14.67 6.37
N LYS A 214 4.42 -15.93 5.98
CA LYS A 214 3.11 -16.58 6.18
C LYS A 214 2.86 -16.87 7.65
N GLU A 215 3.89 -17.31 8.36
CA GLU A 215 3.85 -17.60 9.78
C GLU A 215 5.22 -17.37 10.42
N ARG A 216 5.21 -17.15 11.72
CA ARG A 216 6.43 -16.97 12.50
C ARG A 216 6.22 -17.44 13.94
N THR A 217 7.15 -18.19 14.47
CA THR A 217 7.22 -18.47 15.91
C THR A 217 8.04 -17.39 16.59
N ILE A 218 7.51 -16.82 17.68
CA ILE A 218 8.15 -15.76 18.47
C ILE A 218 8.17 -16.12 19.93
N GLY A 219 9.12 -15.54 20.69
CA GLY A 219 9.17 -15.62 22.14
C GLY A 219 8.78 -14.28 22.79
N VAL A 220 8.08 -14.37 23.90
CA VAL A 220 7.73 -13.23 24.77
C VAL A 220 8.18 -13.56 26.18
N GLU A 221 8.77 -12.59 26.87
CA GLU A 221 9.12 -12.69 28.27
C GLU A 221 8.04 -11.97 29.10
N HIS A 222 7.31 -12.75 29.92
CA HIS A 222 6.31 -12.20 30.81
C HIS A 222 6.94 -11.45 31.99
N PHE A 223 6.16 -10.52 32.56
CA PHE A 223 6.59 -9.67 33.68
C PHE A 223 7.03 -10.47 34.91
N ASP A 224 6.56 -11.71 35.08
CA ASP A 224 6.93 -12.66 36.15
C ASP A 224 8.18 -13.48 35.82
N GLY A 225 8.83 -13.22 34.68
CA GLY A 225 10.04 -13.93 34.20
C GLY A 225 9.72 -15.19 33.41
N GLY A 226 8.45 -15.55 33.24
CA GLY A 226 8.04 -16.66 32.39
C GLY A 226 8.30 -16.36 30.91
N LYS A 227 8.71 -17.39 30.16
CA LYS A 227 8.90 -17.27 28.69
C LYS A 227 7.86 -18.12 27.97
N LEU A 228 7.07 -17.49 27.12
CA LEU A 228 6.08 -18.16 26.29
C LEU A 228 6.41 -18.00 24.81
N THR A 229 6.00 -19.01 24.06
CA THR A 229 6.18 -19.07 22.62
C THR A 229 4.83 -18.99 21.93
N TYR A 230 4.71 -18.13 20.94
CA TYR A 230 3.50 -17.95 20.16
C TYR A 230 3.78 -18.23 18.69
N LYS A 231 2.85 -18.92 18.01
CA LYS A 231 2.87 -19.07 16.57
C LYS A 231 1.98 -17.98 15.97
N LEU A 232 2.60 -17.02 15.31
CA LEU A 232 1.90 -15.98 14.55
C LEU A 232 1.55 -16.50 13.16
N VAL A 233 0.33 -16.23 12.69
CA VAL A 233 -0.12 -16.53 11.33
C VAL A 233 -0.53 -15.23 10.66
N ASN A 234 -0.03 -14.98 9.46
CA ASN A 234 -0.36 -13.76 8.74
C ASN A 234 -1.84 -13.71 8.35
N THR A 235 -2.47 -12.60 8.64
CA THR A 235 -3.90 -12.36 8.33
C THR A 235 -4.16 -12.15 6.84
N ASN A 236 -3.13 -11.91 6.02
CA ASN A 236 -3.26 -11.84 4.57
C ASN A 236 -3.30 -13.25 3.97
N LYS A 237 -4.51 -13.75 3.72
CA LYS A 237 -4.73 -15.10 3.15
C LYS A 237 -4.24 -15.26 1.72
N LEU A 238 -3.89 -14.16 1.03
CA LEU A 238 -3.43 -14.18 -0.35
C LEU A 238 -1.91 -14.34 -0.48
N LEU A 239 -1.16 -14.33 0.63
CA LEU A 239 0.30 -14.46 0.59
C LEU A 239 0.75 -15.73 -0.12
N GLY A 240 1.65 -15.55 -1.11
CA GLY A 240 2.23 -16.62 -1.93
C GLY A 240 1.32 -17.10 -3.04
N THR A 241 0.13 -16.50 -3.26
CA THR A 241 -0.69 -16.71 -4.45
C THR A 241 -0.44 -15.56 -5.43
N ASN A 242 -0.45 -15.82 -6.74
CA ASN A 242 -0.30 -14.80 -7.79
C ASN A 242 0.91 -13.85 -7.58
N ALA A 243 2.00 -14.37 -7.00
CA ALA A 243 3.21 -13.62 -6.64
C ALA A 243 2.96 -12.48 -5.61
N ILE A 244 1.90 -12.58 -4.80
CA ILE A 244 1.61 -11.64 -3.71
C ILE A 244 2.57 -11.93 -2.54
N ASP A 245 3.32 -10.90 -2.13
CA ASP A 245 4.33 -10.96 -1.07
C ASP A 245 4.12 -9.95 0.07
N GLY A 246 2.98 -9.30 0.12
CA GLY A 246 2.59 -8.32 1.14
C GLY A 246 1.09 -8.01 1.04
N VAL A 247 0.47 -7.12 1.82
CA VAL A 247 1.08 -6.21 2.76
C VAL A 247 0.34 -6.28 4.10
N LYS A 248 -0.94 -5.85 4.15
CA LYS A 248 -1.69 -5.71 5.41
C LYS A 248 -3.19 -5.79 5.24
N THR A 249 -3.86 -6.42 6.20
CA THR A 249 -5.31 -6.41 6.37
C THR A 249 -5.73 -5.38 7.42
N GLY A 250 -6.95 -4.91 7.33
CA GLY A 250 -7.57 -4.06 8.36
C GLY A 250 -9.07 -4.32 8.43
N THR A 251 -9.63 -4.25 9.64
CA THR A 251 -11.09 -4.36 9.83
C THR A 251 -11.48 -3.61 11.09
N THR A 252 -12.45 -2.72 10.99
CA THR A 252 -13.21 -2.18 12.13
C THR A 252 -14.66 -2.06 11.71
N LYS A 253 -15.55 -1.82 12.67
CA LYS A 253 -16.99 -1.68 12.39
C LYS A 253 -17.28 -0.56 11.38
N ARG A 254 -16.53 0.53 11.42
CA ARG A 254 -16.73 1.70 10.53
C ARG A 254 -15.94 1.65 9.24
N ALA A 255 -14.72 1.10 9.29
CA ALA A 255 -13.88 0.97 8.09
C ALA A 255 -14.38 -0.13 7.14
N GLY A 256 -15.12 -1.13 7.67
CA GLY A 256 -15.38 -2.35 6.93
C GLY A 256 -14.09 -3.16 6.73
N GLU A 257 -14.07 -4.06 5.78
CA GLU A 257 -12.88 -4.83 5.45
C GLU A 257 -11.96 -4.03 4.51
N CYS A 258 -10.70 -3.92 4.89
CA CYS A 258 -9.65 -3.23 4.15
C CYS A 258 -8.48 -4.19 3.89
N LEU A 259 -7.80 -4.00 2.75
CA LEU A 259 -6.65 -4.80 2.37
C LEU A 259 -5.70 -3.99 1.49
N VAL A 260 -4.41 -4.15 1.74
CA VAL A 260 -3.35 -3.81 0.78
C VAL A 260 -2.63 -5.08 0.39
N ILE A 261 -2.48 -5.33 -0.90
CA ILE A 261 -1.60 -6.36 -1.44
C ILE A 261 -0.55 -5.76 -2.34
N SER A 262 0.62 -6.39 -2.37
CA SER A 262 1.71 -6.10 -3.29
C SER A 262 2.08 -7.40 -4.01
N ALA A 263 2.27 -7.32 -5.32
CA ALA A 263 2.59 -8.48 -6.14
C ALA A 263 3.69 -8.15 -7.15
N ALA A 264 4.75 -8.98 -7.19
CA ALA A 264 5.88 -8.79 -8.09
C ALA A 264 5.89 -9.88 -9.18
N ARG A 265 6.13 -9.50 -10.43
CA ARG A 265 6.41 -10.42 -11.53
C ARG A 265 7.88 -10.33 -11.94
N SER A 266 8.35 -11.31 -12.70
CA SER A 266 9.70 -11.26 -13.29
C SER A 266 9.91 -9.92 -14.02
N PRO A 267 11.07 -9.28 -13.88
CA PRO A 267 11.33 -8.00 -14.53
C PRO A 267 11.29 -8.15 -16.06
N GLU A 268 11.00 -7.07 -16.75
CA GLU A 268 11.22 -6.98 -18.17
C GLU A 268 12.71 -6.77 -18.43
N VAL A 269 13.28 -7.55 -19.34
CA VAL A 269 14.69 -7.42 -19.68
C VAL A 269 14.81 -6.86 -21.09
N HIS A 270 15.43 -5.72 -21.21
CA HIS A 270 15.74 -5.07 -22.48
C HIS A 270 17.24 -5.13 -22.71
N LYS A 271 17.61 -5.38 -23.96
CA LYS A 271 19.01 -5.35 -24.40
C LYS A 271 19.24 -4.13 -25.27
N ASP A 272 20.25 -3.32 -24.94
CA ASP A 272 20.72 -2.21 -25.73
C ASP A 272 22.24 -2.37 -25.93
N GLY A 273 22.64 -2.70 -27.14
CA GLY A 273 24.01 -3.10 -27.43
C GLY A 273 24.42 -4.33 -26.63
N GLU A 274 25.44 -4.21 -25.77
CA GLU A 274 25.93 -5.25 -24.86
C GLU A 274 25.35 -5.12 -23.45
N THR A 275 24.56 -4.08 -23.17
CA THR A 275 24.00 -3.79 -21.86
C THR A 275 22.58 -4.37 -21.71
N PHE A 276 22.31 -5.01 -20.57
CA PHE A 276 20.99 -5.50 -20.22
C PHE A 276 20.39 -4.59 -19.16
N TYR A 277 19.15 -4.14 -19.38
CA TYR A 277 18.36 -3.37 -18.43
C TYR A 277 17.21 -4.22 -17.91
N ALA A 278 17.10 -4.34 -16.59
CA ALA A 278 15.98 -5.02 -15.94
C ALA A 278 15.00 -3.97 -15.40
N ILE A 279 13.78 -3.93 -15.92
CA ILE A 279 12.71 -3.07 -15.43
C ILE A 279 11.86 -3.89 -14.48
N PRO A 280 11.88 -3.60 -13.17
CA PRO A 280 11.07 -4.32 -12.20
C PRO A 280 9.57 -4.16 -12.50
N ARG A 281 8.78 -5.18 -12.18
CA ARG A 281 7.32 -5.16 -12.33
C ARG A 281 6.68 -5.51 -11.00
N ARG A 282 6.01 -4.55 -10.37
CA ARG A 282 5.28 -4.71 -9.12
C ARG A 282 4.04 -3.83 -9.11
N LEU A 283 2.94 -4.37 -8.65
CA LEU A 283 1.71 -3.64 -8.46
C LEU A 283 1.34 -3.58 -6.99
N GLU A 284 0.78 -2.43 -6.58
CA GLU A 284 0.11 -2.25 -5.30
C GLU A 284 -1.39 -2.16 -5.54
N VAL A 285 -2.17 -2.91 -4.77
CA VAL A 285 -3.63 -2.86 -4.77
C VAL A 285 -4.11 -2.50 -3.39
N VAL A 286 -4.88 -1.42 -3.28
CA VAL A 286 -5.53 -1.00 -2.04
C VAL A 286 -7.04 -1.12 -2.20
N VAL A 287 -7.69 -1.81 -1.27
CA VAL A 287 -9.14 -1.98 -1.19
C VAL A 287 -9.62 -1.48 0.17
N LEU A 288 -10.59 -0.58 0.19
CA LEU A 288 -11.15 0.01 1.42
C LEU A 288 -12.66 -0.22 1.48
N GLY A 289 -13.13 -0.74 2.62
CA GLY A 289 -14.56 -0.93 2.89
C GLY A 289 -15.23 -1.91 1.93
N SER A 290 -14.62 -3.05 1.68
CA SER A 290 -15.15 -4.13 0.85
C SER A 290 -15.97 -5.11 1.69
N PRO A 291 -17.01 -5.75 1.15
CA PRO A 291 -17.65 -6.89 1.77
C PRO A 291 -16.86 -8.20 1.61
N ASP A 292 -15.95 -8.27 0.61
CA ASP A 292 -15.07 -9.41 0.33
C ASP A 292 -13.72 -8.93 -0.23
N ARG A 293 -12.89 -8.43 0.66
CA ARG A 293 -11.59 -7.81 0.31
C ARG A 293 -10.64 -8.74 -0.44
N PHE A 294 -10.71 -10.06 -0.20
CA PHE A 294 -9.76 -10.98 -0.81
C PHE A 294 -10.10 -11.26 -2.29
N ASN A 295 -11.35 -11.59 -2.60
CA ASN A 295 -11.79 -11.78 -3.98
C ASN A 295 -11.67 -10.49 -4.79
N GLU A 296 -12.08 -9.35 -4.20
CA GLU A 296 -11.99 -8.07 -4.87
C GLU A 296 -10.54 -7.68 -5.18
N ALA A 297 -9.62 -7.87 -4.23
CA ALA A 297 -8.20 -7.57 -4.44
C ALA A 297 -7.57 -8.48 -5.52
N GLN A 298 -7.92 -9.77 -5.58
CA GLN A 298 -7.45 -10.67 -6.65
C GLN A 298 -7.97 -10.22 -8.02
N THR A 299 -9.25 -9.91 -8.13
CA THR A 299 -9.86 -9.42 -9.37
C THR A 299 -9.21 -8.12 -9.84
N LEU A 300 -8.97 -7.20 -8.90
CA LEU A 300 -8.30 -5.92 -9.18
C LEU A 300 -6.83 -6.12 -9.58
N LEU A 301 -6.12 -7.06 -8.97
CA LEU A 301 -4.75 -7.40 -9.34
C LEU A 301 -4.66 -7.93 -10.78
N GLU A 302 -5.57 -8.83 -11.17
CA GLU A 302 -5.64 -9.34 -12.53
C GLU A 302 -5.98 -8.24 -13.54
N LYS A 303 -6.96 -7.38 -13.22
CA LYS A 303 -7.29 -6.19 -14.01
C LYS A 303 -6.09 -5.27 -14.13
N GLY A 304 -5.38 -5.04 -13.03
CA GLY A 304 -4.17 -4.23 -12.97
C GLY A 304 -3.06 -4.75 -13.88
N TRP A 305 -2.80 -6.06 -13.86
CA TRP A 305 -1.80 -6.64 -14.76
C TRP A 305 -2.15 -6.53 -16.23
N ARG A 306 -3.44 -6.64 -16.59
CA ARG A 306 -3.89 -6.38 -17.98
C ARG A 306 -3.69 -4.91 -18.36
N ALA A 307 -4.07 -3.98 -17.50
CA ALA A 307 -3.88 -2.55 -17.71
C ALA A 307 -2.39 -2.18 -17.78
N HIS A 308 -1.55 -2.77 -16.93
CA HIS A 308 -0.10 -2.59 -16.97
C HIS A 308 0.50 -3.04 -18.31
N ALA A 309 0.09 -4.20 -18.80
CA ALA A 309 0.58 -4.70 -20.10
C ALA A 309 0.18 -3.76 -21.26
N ALA A 310 -1.03 -3.23 -21.25
CA ALA A 310 -1.48 -2.24 -22.24
C ALA A 310 -0.67 -0.94 -22.14
N TRP A 311 -0.50 -0.40 -20.93
CA TRP A 311 0.29 0.81 -20.67
C TRP A 311 1.75 0.67 -21.10
N VAL A 312 2.36 -0.50 -20.89
CA VAL A 312 3.71 -0.81 -21.37
C VAL A 312 3.77 -0.84 -22.90
N ALA A 313 2.78 -1.48 -23.56
CA ALA A 313 2.69 -1.56 -25.02
C ALA A 313 2.52 -0.19 -25.68
N GLU A 314 1.89 0.76 -24.98
CA GLU A 314 1.74 2.16 -25.40
C GLU A 314 3.00 3.02 -25.11
N GLY A 315 4.09 2.43 -24.61
CA GLY A 315 5.33 3.11 -24.30
C GLY A 315 5.34 3.84 -22.96
N ARG A 316 4.50 3.41 -22.01
CA ARG A 316 4.37 3.98 -20.64
C ARG A 316 4.05 5.48 -20.64
N PRO A 317 2.98 5.93 -21.34
CA PRO A 317 2.63 7.34 -21.35
C PRO A 317 2.34 7.86 -19.94
N GLU A 318 2.86 9.04 -19.62
CA GLU A 318 2.47 9.74 -18.39
C GLU A 318 1.03 10.23 -18.52
N THR A 319 0.19 9.85 -17.58
CA THR A 319 -1.17 10.41 -17.49
C THR A 319 -1.13 11.63 -16.58
N PRO A 320 -1.37 12.86 -17.12
CA PRO A 320 -1.42 14.05 -16.30
C PRO A 320 -2.49 13.90 -15.22
N ARG A 321 -2.11 13.96 -13.97
CA ARG A 321 -3.07 14.04 -12.87
C ARG A 321 -3.39 15.50 -12.60
N PRO A 322 -4.66 15.86 -12.35
CA PRO A 322 -4.99 17.20 -11.91
C PRO A 322 -4.23 17.49 -10.61
N GLU A 323 -3.49 18.61 -10.58
CA GLU A 323 -2.84 19.06 -9.37
C GLU A 323 -3.87 19.17 -8.23
N ARG A 324 -3.65 18.44 -7.15
CA ARG A 324 -4.45 18.63 -5.94
C ARG A 324 -4.14 20.01 -5.40
N LYS A 325 -5.17 20.87 -5.32
CA LYS A 325 -5.04 22.16 -4.63
C LYS A 325 -4.58 21.89 -3.21
N LYS A 326 -3.38 22.40 -2.86
CA LYS A 326 -2.93 22.39 -1.47
C LYS A 326 -4.00 23.07 -0.62
N PRO A 327 -4.36 22.54 0.55
CA PRO A 327 -5.29 23.24 1.43
C PRO A 327 -4.75 24.64 1.71
N LEU A 328 -5.64 25.64 1.57
CA LEU A 328 -5.32 27.08 1.73
C LEU A 328 -4.91 27.46 3.16
N PHE A 329 -5.01 26.54 4.10
CA PHE A 329 -4.64 26.75 5.50
C PHE A 329 -3.69 25.63 5.93
N GLY A 330 -2.42 25.99 6.09
CA GLY A 330 -1.47 25.18 6.86
C GLY A 330 -1.80 25.31 8.35
N PHE A 331 -2.06 24.18 9.00
CA PHE A 331 -2.00 24.04 10.45
C PHE A 331 -0.98 22.96 10.77
#